data_0fa8f530c6e4b9cfac640b4fe0c76f51
#
_entry.id   0fa8f530c6e4b9cfac640b4fe0c76f51
#
_cell.length_a   1.000
_cell.length_b   1.000
_cell.length_c   1.000
_cell.angle_alpha   90.00
_cell.angle_beta   90.00
_cell.angle_gamma   90.00
#
_symmetry.space_group_name_H-M   'P 1'
#
loop_
_entity.id
_entity.type
_entity.pdbx_description
1 polymer ?
#
loop_
_entity_poly.entity_id
_entity_poly.type
_entity_poly.pdbx_seq_one_letter_code
_entity_poly.pdbx_strand_id
1 'polypeptide(L)'
;MRNLIKFNVLLFVIASIAASCNKEKKEEISPISGKGIFILNNGNWNSNDACISFIDASSGATTTSAFETVNGIKLGDLGQDMYKAADGKIYIAVSNSKTIFITDSRLKLISSLQLDYSPRAFASDGKNVYVTLYEGYLGRIDNNAGQWKLSTTKVGPNPEGVAIADGKAWVANSGGYVTDGNGFNIYNNTVSVVDLSTFSETSTVTVNTNPKDVCAFDGYIYVSSLGNYYDIPAALQRIDPSSSTVADIDIDVPYALACDGKRLAVLCTGYDANWNLIPGCIYDIKSGEAAPELLCSGIENAYSISLGKDGDSFVGTSDYLTEGKVILIDAEGEQLDSFESRGINPIRVVDAR
;
A
#
# COMPACT_ATOMS: atom_id res chain seq x y z
N MET A 1 -38.66 67.00 -68.77
CA MET A 1 -38.78 67.38 -67.39
C MET A 1 -39.22 66.18 -66.66
N ARG A 2 -38.38 65.53 -65.96
CA ARG A 2 -38.54 64.65 -64.73
C ARG A 2 -37.30 63.78 -64.64
N ASN A 3 -36.43 64.20 -63.70
CA ASN A 3 -35.20 63.48 -63.39
C ASN A 3 -35.62 62.22 -62.60
N LEU A 4 -35.18 61.02 -63.03
CA LEU A 4 -35.22 59.76 -62.27
C LEU A 4 -33.84 59.55 -61.62
N ILE A 5 -33.81 59.70 -60.32
CA ILE A 5 -32.70 59.39 -59.44
C ILE A 5 -32.66 57.85 -59.27
N LYS A 6 -31.58 57.22 -59.77
CA LYS A 6 -31.30 55.81 -59.55
C LYS A 6 -30.63 55.64 -58.17
N PHE A 7 -31.29 54.99 -57.25
CA PHE A 7 -30.71 54.56 -55.99
C PHE A 7 -29.90 53.27 -56.21
N ASN A 8 -28.58 53.38 -56.05
CA ASN A 8 -27.71 52.19 -55.97
C ASN A 8 -27.73 51.70 -54.50
N VAL A 9 -28.33 50.53 -54.24
CA VAL A 9 -28.24 49.84 -52.98
C VAL A 9 -26.94 49.03 -52.95
N LEU A 10 -25.97 49.50 -52.17
CA LEU A 10 -24.71 48.79 -51.92
C LEU A 10 -24.95 47.76 -50.80
N LEU A 11 -24.99 46.49 -51.18
CA LEU A 11 -25.15 45.37 -50.23
C LEU A 11 -23.80 45.12 -49.52
N PHE A 12 -23.66 45.53 -48.27
CA PHE A 12 -22.52 45.13 -47.43
C PHE A 12 -22.74 43.72 -46.93
N VAL A 13 -21.97 42.75 -47.47
CA VAL A 13 -21.87 41.41 -46.90
C VAL A 13 -20.86 41.47 -45.76
N ILE A 14 -21.33 41.46 -44.52
CA ILE A 14 -20.45 41.28 -43.36
C ILE A 14 -20.13 39.80 -43.23
N ALA A 15 -18.93 39.40 -43.66
CA ALA A 15 -18.37 38.11 -43.37
C ALA A 15 -17.92 38.09 -41.89
N SER A 16 -18.72 37.48 -41.02
CA SER A 16 -18.33 37.16 -39.64
C SER A 16 -17.29 36.04 -39.69
N ILE A 17 -16.03 36.41 -39.55
CA ILE A 17 -14.96 35.44 -39.28
C ILE A 17 -15.13 34.98 -37.84
N ALA A 18 -15.76 33.80 -37.63
CA ALA A 18 -15.71 33.10 -36.39
C ALA A 18 -14.28 32.61 -36.18
N ALA A 19 -13.47 33.40 -35.48
CA ALA A 19 -12.19 32.91 -34.93
C ALA A 19 -12.51 31.84 -33.89
N SER A 20 -12.48 30.56 -34.30
CA SER A 20 -12.45 29.43 -33.39
C SER A 20 -11.12 29.49 -32.66
N CYS A 21 -11.10 30.07 -31.45
CA CYS A 21 -10.00 29.89 -30.53
C CYS A 21 -10.01 28.40 -30.09
N ASN A 22 -9.33 27.56 -30.84
CA ASN A 22 -8.81 26.32 -30.28
C ASN A 22 -7.79 26.72 -29.22
N LYS A 23 -8.27 26.84 -27.99
CA LYS A 23 -7.38 26.74 -26.81
C LYS A 23 -6.80 25.34 -26.86
N GLU A 24 -5.63 25.18 -27.47
CA GLU A 24 -4.76 24.05 -27.16
C GLU A 24 -4.71 24.00 -25.63
N LYS A 25 -5.27 22.95 -25.05
CA LYS A 25 -5.01 22.62 -23.64
C LYS A 25 -3.50 22.40 -23.59
N LYS A 26 -2.75 23.38 -23.11
CA LYS A 26 -1.37 23.13 -22.67
C LYS A 26 -1.50 21.96 -21.69
N GLU A 27 -0.96 20.80 -22.05
CA GLU A 27 -0.78 19.73 -21.10
C GLU A 27 0.00 20.31 -19.94
N GLU A 28 -0.61 20.38 -18.78
CA GLU A 28 0.02 20.80 -17.54
C GLU A 28 1.11 19.76 -17.27
N ILE A 29 2.37 20.13 -17.43
CA ILE A 29 3.50 19.23 -17.19
C ILE A 29 3.44 18.87 -15.70
N SER A 30 3.19 17.59 -15.40
CA SER A 30 3.21 17.11 -14.01
C SER A 30 4.58 17.38 -13.39
N PRO A 31 4.64 17.85 -12.13
CA PRO A 31 5.89 18.05 -11.41
C PRO A 31 6.67 16.75 -11.17
N ILE A 32 6.04 15.58 -11.38
CA ILE A 32 6.68 14.27 -11.27
C ILE A 32 6.49 13.47 -12.56
N SER A 33 7.51 12.68 -12.94
CA SER A 33 7.49 11.88 -14.17
C SER A 33 6.59 10.63 -14.06
N GLY A 34 6.41 10.11 -12.85
CA GLY A 34 5.75 8.83 -12.58
C GLY A 34 6.63 7.61 -12.85
N LYS A 35 7.91 7.84 -13.19
CA LYS A 35 8.94 6.79 -13.34
C LYS A 35 10.00 6.99 -12.27
N GLY A 36 10.01 6.14 -11.24
CA GLY A 36 10.88 6.31 -10.10
C GLY A 36 10.43 5.53 -8.90
N ILE A 37 10.81 5.99 -7.74
CA ILE A 37 10.51 5.36 -6.46
C ILE A 37 9.52 6.26 -5.70
N PHE A 38 8.36 5.73 -5.37
CA PHE A 38 7.40 6.37 -4.48
C PHE A 38 7.59 5.82 -3.07
N ILE A 39 7.71 6.68 -2.08
CA ILE A 39 7.84 6.33 -0.66
C ILE A 39 6.63 6.89 0.08
N LEU A 40 5.75 6.03 0.57
CA LEU A 40 4.68 6.43 1.47
C LEU A 40 5.22 6.51 2.90
N ASN A 41 5.13 7.68 3.48
CA ASN A 41 5.43 7.93 4.89
C ASN A 41 4.11 7.94 5.68
N ASN A 42 4.03 7.08 6.70
CA ASN A 42 2.81 6.93 7.51
C ASN A 42 2.47 8.22 8.26
N GLY A 43 3.47 8.95 8.72
CA GLY A 43 3.31 10.06 9.64
C GLY A 43 3.02 9.60 11.06
N ASN A 44 2.66 10.53 11.92
CA ASN A 44 2.28 10.31 13.31
C ASN A 44 0.78 10.47 13.51
N TRP A 45 0.21 9.66 14.39
CA TRP A 45 -1.21 9.68 14.70
C TRP A 45 -1.69 11.06 15.19
N ASN A 46 -2.79 11.57 14.63
CA ASN A 46 -3.36 12.90 14.85
C ASN A 46 -2.46 14.07 14.41
N SER A 47 -1.42 13.84 13.61
CA SER A 47 -0.50 14.89 13.16
C SER A 47 -0.84 15.42 11.76
N ASN A 48 -1.63 14.68 10.99
CA ASN A 48 -2.00 15.05 9.61
C ASN A 48 -0.77 15.34 8.73
N ASP A 49 0.27 14.52 8.89
CA ASP A 49 1.60 14.65 8.30
C ASP A 49 2.02 13.47 7.41
N ALA A 50 1.07 12.55 7.13
CA ALA A 50 1.29 11.54 6.11
C ALA A 50 1.64 12.18 4.77
N CYS A 51 2.64 11.66 4.08
CA CYS A 51 3.09 12.21 2.80
C CYS A 51 3.66 11.12 1.88
N ILE A 52 3.78 11.45 0.59
CA ILE A 52 4.47 10.62 -0.38
C ILE A 52 5.66 11.40 -0.92
N SER A 53 6.85 10.82 -0.83
CA SER A 53 8.05 11.32 -1.52
C SER A 53 8.22 10.56 -2.83
N PHE A 54 8.73 11.25 -3.84
CA PHE A 54 9.01 10.67 -5.15
C PHE A 54 10.45 10.95 -5.54
N ILE A 55 11.19 9.90 -5.90
CA ILE A 55 12.56 9.97 -6.41
C ILE A 55 12.52 9.63 -7.89
N ASP A 56 12.84 10.59 -8.74
CA ASP A 56 12.80 10.43 -10.19
C ASP A 56 13.96 9.54 -10.69
N ALA A 57 13.63 8.49 -11.43
CA ALA A 57 14.61 7.50 -11.89
C ALA A 57 15.65 8.06 -12.87
N SER A 58 15.35 9.13 -13.57
CA SER A 58 16.24 9.69 -14.60
C SER A 58 17.21 10.74 -14.05
N SER A 59 16.77 11.52 -13.08
CA SER A 59 17.52 12.65 -12.52
C SER A 59 18.01 12.41 -11.09
N GLY A 60 17.46 11.43 -10.37
CA GLY A 60 17.69 11.23 -8.95
C GLY A 60 17.06 12.33 -8.06
N ALA A 61 16.34 13.28 -8.65
CA ALA A 61 15.73 14.36 -7.90
C ALA A 61 14.58 13.87 -7.02
N THR A 62 14.54 14.35 -5.78
CA THR A 62 13.48 14.04 -4.83
C THR A 62 12.44 15.15 -4.81
N THR A 63 11.17 14.80 -5.01
CA THR A 63 10.01 15.66 -4.75
C THR A 63 9.40 15.24 -3.41
N THR A 64 9.47 16.12 -2.42
CA THR A 64 8.82 15.92 -1.12
C THR A 64 7.32 16.21 -1.22
N SER A 65 6.50 15.56 -0.39
CA SER A 65 5.03 15.74 -0.41
C SER A 65 4.46 15.72 -1.84
N ALA A 66 4.90 14.75 -2.65
CA ALA A 66 4.61 14.68 -4.08
C ALA A 66 3.09 14.68 -4.38
N PHE A 67 2.28 14.02 -3.54
CA PHE A 67 0.83 14.03 -3.68
C PHE A 67 0.25 15.44 -3.50
N GLU A 68 0.68 16.17 -2.47
CA GLU A 68 0.24 17.56 -2.22
C GLU A 68 0.74 18.49 -3.32
N THR A 69 1.99 18.32 -3.76
CA THR A 69 2.58 19.09 -4.87
C THR A 69 1.76 18.97 -6.17
N VAL A 70 1.26 17.76 -6.46
CA VAL A 70 0.48 17.50 -7.69
C VAL A 70 -0.97 17.96 -7.57
N ASN A 71 -1.58 17.84 -6.38
CA ASN A 71 -3.03 18.01 -6.22
C ASN A 71 -3.44 19.23 -5.40
N GLY A 72 -2.52 19.90 -4.70
CA GLY A 72 -2.81 21.07 -3.87
C GLY A 72 -3.57 20.76 -2.58
N ILE A 73 -3.65 19.47 -2.20
CA ILE A 73 -4.28 19.01 -0.96
C ILE A 73 -3.35 18.07 -0.22
N LYS A 74 -3.38 18.08 1.11
CA LYS A 74 -2.62 17.15 1.95
C LYS A 74 -3.12 15.73 1.77
N LEU A 75 -2.23 14.75 2.00
CA LEU A 75 -2.59 13.35 1.98
C LEU A 75 -3.51 13.00 3.17
N GLY A 76 -3.18 13.47 4.36
CA GLY A 76 -4.02 13.26 5.55
C GLY A 76 -3.24 12.68 6.74
N ASP A 77 -3.94 11.93 7.57
CA ASP A 77 -3.44 11.36 8.81
C ASP A 77 -3.35 9.83 8.71
N LEU A 78 -2.15 9.29 8.92
CA LEU A 78 -1.75 7.89 8.82
C LEU A 78 -1.91 7.29 7.40
N GLY A 79 -0.94 7.55 6.53
CA GLY A 79 -0.76 6.85 5.27
C GLY A 79 -0.39 5.39 5.52
N GLN A 80 -1.29 4.44 5.29
CA GLN A 80 -1.14 3.07 5.76
C GLN A 80 -0.63 2.09 4.69
N ASP A 81 -1.09 2.23 3.46
CA ASP A 81 -0.63 1.42 2.35
C ASP A 81 -0.76 2.16 1.02
N MET A 82 0.06 1.75 0.06
CA MET A 82 0.06 2.27 -1.30
C MET A 82 0.27 1.12 -2.28
N TYR A 83 -0.69 0.95 -3.20
CA TYR A 83 -0.72 -0.15 -4.14
C TYR A 83 -0.80 0.37 -5.58
N LYS A 84 0.13 -0.05 -6.44
CA LYS A 84 0.10 0.24 -7.88
C LYS A 84 -0.52 -0.94 -8.64
N ALA A 85 -1.69 -0.71 -9.20
CA ALA A 85 -2.40 -1.70 -10.01
C ALA A 85 -1.77 -1.86 -11.41
N ALA A 86 -2.09 -2.97 -12.07
CA ALA A 86 -1.57 -3.29 -13.41
C ALA A 86 -1.97 -2.26 -14.48
N ASP A 87 -3.09 -1.55 -14.31
CA ASP A 87 -3.54 -0.47 -15.19
C ASP A 87 -2.84 0.88 -14.93
N GLY A 88 -1.86 0.87 -14.03
CA GLY A 88 -1.02 2.03 -13.70
C GLY A 88 -1.63 2.97 -12.64
N LYS A 89 -2.85 2.73 -12.18
CA LYS A 89 -3.42 3.51 -11.08
C LYS A 89 -2.73 3.19 -9.76
N ILE A 90 -2.65 4.19 -8.90
CA ILE A 90 -2.11 4.04 -7.54
C ILE A 90 -3.25 4.28 -6.56
N TYR A 91 -3.47 3.31 -5.68
CA TYR A 91 -4.42 3.36 -4.57
C TYR A 91 -3.66 3.66 -3.30
N ILE A 92 -4.17 4.60 -2.50
CA ILE A 92 -3.50 5.06 -1.28
C ILE A 92 -4.50 5.01 -0.14
N ALA A 93 -4.20 4.22 0.89
CA ALA A 93 -5.00 4.11 2.11
C ALA A 93 -4.50 5.12 3.14
N VAL A 94 -5.39 5.99 3.61
CA VAL A 94 -5.10 6.95 4.67
C VAL A 94 -6.03 6.64 5.84
N SER A 95 -5.49 5.91 6.82
CA SER A 95 -6.27 5.16 7.80
C SER A 95 -7.06 6.07 8.74
N ASN A 96 -6.40 7.00 9.45
CA ASN A 96 -7.09 7.86 10.43
C ASN A 96 -7.96 8.92 9.74
N SER A 97 -7.61 9.33 8.52
CA SER A 97 -8.48 10.17 7.67
C SER A 97 -9.64 9.39 7.04
N LYS A 98 -9.68 8.07 7.19
CA LYS A 98 -10.71 7.19 6.61
C LYS A 98 -10.93 7.43 5.12
N THR A 99 -9.84 7.60 4.38
CA THR A 99 -9.89 7.98 2.96
C THR A 99 -9.06 7.02 2.12
N ILE A 100 -9.58 6.66 0.95
CA ILE A 100 -8.81 6.04 -0.11
C ILE A 100 -8.69 7.02 -1.26
N PHE A 101 -7.47 7.37 -1.64
CA PHE A 101 -7.23 8.11 -2.87
C PHE A 101 -6.92 7.15 -4.02
N ILE A 102 -7.41 7.50 -5.21
CA ILE A 102 -7.15 6.79 -6.46
C ILE A 102 -6.54 7.80 -7.42
N THR A 103 -5.31 7.55 -7.85
CA THR A 103 -4.54 8.46 -8.69
C THR A 103 -4.08 7.76 -9.96
N ASP A 104 -3.61 8.52 -10.92
CA ASP A 104 -2.80 8.00 -12.02
C ASP A 104 -1.35 7.72 -11.57
N SER A 105 -0.50 7.25 -12.50
CA SER A 105 0.91 6.92 -12.23
C SER A 105 1.78 8.14 -11.88
N ARG A 106 1.25 9.36 -11.99
CA ARG A 106 1.90 10.63 -11.64
C ARG A 106 1.27 11.27 -10.39
N LEU A 107 0.58 10.49 -9.59
CA LEU A 107 -0.17 10.91 -8.39
C LEU A 107 -1.28 11.94 -8.66
N LYS A 108 -1.68 12.20 -9.93
CA LYS A 108 -2.83 13.07 -10.21
C LYS A 108 -4.11 12.39 -9.77
N LEU A 109 -4.87 13.06 -8.92
CA LEU A 109 -6.10 12.53 -8.33
C LEU A 109 -7.14 12.24 -9.43
N ILE A 110 -7.62 11.00 -9.45
CA ILE A 110 -8.73 10.53 -10.28
C ILE A 110 -10.01 10.53 -9.48
N SER A 111 -9.95 10.01 -8.25
CA SER A 111 -11.09 9.92 -7.33
C SER A 111 -10.63 9.79 -5.88
N SER A 112 -11.52 10.08 -4.95
CA SER A 112 -11.36 9.79 -3.54
C SER A 112 -12.62 9.16 -2.98
N LEU A 113 -12.45 8.20 -2.08
CA LEU A 113 -13.53 7.57 -1.32
C LEU A 113 -13.39 7.98 0.14
N GLN A 114 -14.34 8.76 0.65
CA GLN A 114 -14.48 9.00 2.08
C GLN A 114 -15.26 7.84 2.69
N LEU A 115 -14.72 7.22 3.72
CA LEU A 115 -15.23 6.00 4.31
C LEU A 115 -15.73 6.24 5.74
N ASP A 116 -16.53 5.29 6.23
CA ASP A 116 -16.83 5.15 7.67
C ASP A 116 -15.77 4.29 8.38
N TYR A 117 -14.86 3.72 7.63
CA TYR A 117 -13.88 2.71 8.04
C TYR A 117 -12.45 3.21 7.85
N SER A 118 -11.52 2.64 8.63
CA SER A 118 -10.08 2.92 8.56
C SER A 118 -9.39 1.92 7.63
N PRO A 119 -9.03 2.30 6.38
CA PRO A 119 -8.40 1.39 5.42
C PRO A 119 -6.97 1.04 5.84
N ARG A 120 -6.56 -0.25 5.63
CA ARG A 120 -5.26 -0.76 6.07
C ARG A 120 -4.39 -1.23 4.90
N ALA A 121 -4.64 -2.38 4.33
CA ALA A 121 -3.78 -3.00 3.32
C ALA A 121 -4.57 -3.33 2.06
N PHE A 122 -3.91 -3.21 0.90
CA PHE A 122 -4.48 -3.55 -0.40
C PHE A 122 -3.99 -4.91 -0.91
N ALA A 123 -4.85 -5.58 -1.65
CA ALA A 123 -4.51 -6.70 -2.52
C ALA A 123 -5.36 -6.65 -3.81
N SER A 124 -4.97 -7.43 -4.82
CA SER A 124 -5.72 -7.48 -6.09
C SER A 124 -5.75 -8.89 -6.67
N ASP A 125 -6.86 -9.23 -7.33
CA ASP A 125 -7.00 -10.42 -8.16
C ASP A 125 -6.64 -10.14 -9.65
N GLY A 126 -6.06 -8.98 -9.94
CA GLY A 126 -5.77 -8.47 -11.28
C GLY A 126 -6.95 -7.76 -11.96
N LYS A 127 -8.16 -7.89 -11.44
CA LYS A 127 -9.38 -7.26 -11.94
C LYS A 127 -9.95 -6.24 -10.95
N ASN A 128 -10.02 -6.62 -9.69
CA ASN A 128 -10.53 -5.80 -8.61
C ASN A 128 -9.42 -5.50 -7.60
N VAL A 129 -9.54 -4.40 -6.88
CA VAL A 129 -8.70 -4.05 -5.75
C VAL A 129 -9.50 -4.23 -4.48
N TYR A 130 -8.92 -4.93 -3.53
CA TYR A 130 -9.48 -5.20 -2.22
C TYR A 130 -8.70 -4.43 -1.17
N VAL A 131 -9.35 -4.09 -0.06
CA VAL A 131 -8.75 -3.34 1.05
C VAL A 131 -9.30 -3.84 2.38
N THR A 132 -8.44 -4.09 3.34
CA THR A 132 -8.86 -4.38 4.71
C THR A 132 -9.27 -3.09 5.41
N LEU A 133 -10.31 -3.19 6.24
CA LEU A 133 -10.93 -2.09 6.95
C LEU A 133 -10.94 -2.44 8.44
N TYR A 134 -10.27 -1.67 9.25
CA TYR A 134 -9.91 -2.01 10.63
C TYR A 134 -11.11 -2.36 11.53
N GLU A 135 -12.29 -1.91 11.20
CA GLU A 135 -13.54 -2.16 11.92
C GLU A 135 -14.16 -3.55 11.64
N GLY A 136 -13.40 -4.47 11.03
CA GLY A 136 -13.79 -5.87 10.82
C GLY A 136 -14.43 -6.14 9.46
N TYR A 137 -13.94 -5.50 8.42
CA TYR A 137 -14.44 -5.69 7.07
C TYR A 137 -13.32 -5.87 6.04
N LEU A 138 -13.64 -6.58 4.97
CA LEU A 138 -12.92 -6.53 3.70
C LEU A 138 -13.74 -5.71 2.71
N GLY A 139 -13.14 -4.69 2.12
CA GLY A 139 -13.71 -3.88 1.06
C GLY A 139 -13.28 -4.34 -0.33
N ARG A 140 -14.16 -4.22 -1.32
CA ARG A 140 -13.85 -4.33 -2.74
C ARG A 140 -14.15 -2.98 -3.39
N ILE A 141 -13.16 -2.44 -4.10
CA ILE A 141 -13.29 -1.16 -4.81
C ILE A 141 -13.85 -1.45 -6.20
N ASP A 142 -15.08 -1.05 -6.42
CA ASP A 142 -15.79 -1.20 -7.68
C ASP A 142 -15.74 0.12 -8.47
N ASN A 143 -15.53 0.03 -9.80
CA ASN A 143 -15.58 1.18 -10.71
C ASN A 143 -16.59 0.91 -11.84
N ASN A 144 -17.72 1.56 -11.77
CA ASN A 144 -18.75 1.52 -12.82
C ASN A 144 -18.74 2.84 -13.61
N ALA A 145 -18.11 2.83 -14.80
CA ALA A 145 -18.05 3.98 -15.71
C ALA A 145 -17.57 5.29 -15.04
N GLY A 146 -16.54 5.22 -14.20
CA GLY A 146 -15.97 6.34 -13.45
C GLY A 146 -16.64 6.63 -12.10
N GLN A 147 -17.68 5.88 -11.75
CA GLN A 147 -18.28 5.94 -10.41
C GLN A 147 -17.62 4.90 -9.51
N TRP A 148 -16.80 5.38 -8.59
CA TRP A 148 -16.08 4.57 -7.62
C TRP A 148 -16.93 4.31 -6.39
N LYS A 149 -16.99 3.05 -5.96
CA LYS A 149 -17.75 2.61 -4.78
C LYS A 149 -16.96 1.57 -4.01
N LEU A 150 -17.22 1.48 -2.73
CA LEU A 150 -16.73 0.43 -1.86
C LEU A 150 -17.89 -0.52 -1.51
N SER A 151 -17.76 -1.78 -1.88
CA SER A 151 -18.61 -2.88 -1.38
C SER A 151 -17.87 -3.56 -0.24
N THR A 152 -18.55 -3.94 0.85
CA THR A 152 -17.91 -4.54 2.03
C THR A 152 -18.51 -5.88 2.39
N THR A 153 -17.67 -6.79 2.92
CA THR A 153 -18.08 -8.02 3.60
C THR A 153 -17.44 -8.10 4.96
N LYS A 154 -18.13 -8.70 5.94
CA LYS A 154 -17.62 -8.83 7.30
C LYS A 154 -16.55 -9.91 7.36
N VAL A 155 -15.50 -9.66 8.14
CA VAL A 155 -14.41 -10.57 8.50
C VAL A 155 -14.17 -10.52 10.01
N GLY A 156 -13.07 -11.08 10.47
CA GLY A 156 -12.70 -11.01 11.90
C GLY A 156 -12.32 -9.60 12.37
N PRO A 157 -12.04 -9.43 13.67
CA PRO A 157 -11.77 -8.12 14.26
C PRO A 157 -10.40 -7.58 13.88
N ASN A 158 -10.35 -6.28 13.63
CA ASN A 158 -9.15 -5.50 13.32
C ASN A 158 -8.29 -6.14 12.22
N PRO A 159 -8.83 -6.30 11.01
CA PRO A 159 -8.10 -6.86 9.90
C PRO A 159 -6.93 -5.96 9.49
N GLU A 160 -5.77 -6.59 9.26
CA GLU A 160 -4.51 -5.97 8.86
C GLU A 160 -4.17 -6.37 7.42
N GLY A 161 -3.23 -7.29 7.22
CA GLY A 161 -2.82 -7.74 5.91
C GLY A 161 -3.88 -8.57 5.17
N VAL A 162 -3.78 -8.59 3.83
CA VAL A 162 -4.63 -9.39 2.95
C VAL A 162 -3.84 -9.92 1.77
N ALA A 163 -4.09 -11.18 1.41
CA ALA A 163 -3.56 -11.81 0.20
C ALA A 163 -4.68 -12.43 -0.63
N ILE A 164 -4.48 -12.47 -1.94
CA ILE A 164 -5.44 -13.10 -2.87
C ILE A 164 -4.78 -14.34 -3.48
N ALA A 165 -5.45 -15.46 -3.37
CA ALA A 165 -5.05 -16.72 -4.02
C ALA A 165 -6.29 -17.56 -4.34
N ASP A 166 -6.29 -18.22 -5.48
CA ASP A 166 -7.29 -19.20 -5.91
C ASP A 166 -8.75 -18.72 -5.78
N GLY A 167 -9.00 -17.46 -6.14
CA GLY A 167 -10.33 -16.85 -6.06
C GLY A 167 -10.81 -16.55 -4.64
N LYS A 168 -9.91 -16.55 -3.67
CA LYS A 168 -10.18 -16.25 -2.25
C LYS A 168 -9.30 -15.11 -1.76
N ALA A 169 -9.83 -14.32 -0.82
CA ALA A 169 -9.03 -13.41 0.00
C ALA A 169 -8.76 -14.04 1.36
N TRP A 170 -7.51 -13.93 1.79
CA TRP A 170 -7.00 -14.38 3.09
C TRP A 170 -6.66 -13.15 3.91
N VAL A 171 -7.36 -12.94 5.01
CA VAL A 171 -7.33 -11.69 5.79
C VAL A 171 -6.84 -11.96 7.21
N ALA A 172 -5.73 -11.38 7.61
CA ALA A 172 -5.20 -11.45 8.96
C ALA A 172 -6.06 -10.60 9.92
N ASN A 173 -6.56 -11.19 10.99
CA ASN A 173 -7.36 -10.51 12.01
C ASN A 173 -6.54 -10.37 13.29
N SER A 174 -5.97 -9.21 13.54
CA SER A 174 -5.07 -8.97 14.68
C SER A 174 -5.82 -8.86 16.02
N GLY A 175 -7.06 -8.41 15.99
CA GLY A 175 -7.86 -8.17 17.18
C GLY A 175 -7.48 -6.95 18.01
N GLY A 176 -6.41 -6.25 17.64
CA GLY A 176 -5.72 -5.18 18.36
C GLY A 176 -6.53 -4.31 19.32
N TYR A 177 -5.90 -3.60 20.20
CA TYR A 177 -6.41 -2.55 21.11
C TYR A 177 -7.65 -2.85 21.98
N VAL A 178 -8.16 -4.07 22.01
CA VAL A 178 -9.13 -4.48 23.01
C VAL A 178 -8.34 -4.87 24.26
N THR A 179 -8.62 -4.24 25.40
CA THR A 179 -7.94 -4.58 26.66
C THR A 179 -8.82 -5.50 27.52
N ASP A 180 -8.18 -6.41 28.22
CA ASP A 180 -8.81 -7.13 29.31
C ASP A 180 -9.05 -6.22 30.53
N GLY A 181 -9.70 -6.71 31.55
CA GLY A 181 -9.96 -5.96 32.81
C GLY A 181 -8.69 -5.55 33.58
N ASN A 182 -7.51 -6.04 33.18
CA ASN A 182 -6.20 -5.74 33.78
C ASN A 182 -5.36 -4.79 32.93
N GLY A 183 -5.88 -4.36 31.78
CA GLY A 183 -5.19 -3.43 30.88
C GLY A 183 -4.26 -4.10 29.85
N PHE A 184 -4.26 -5.43 29.72
CA PHE A 184 -3.52 -6.12 28.67
C PHE A 184 -4.34 -6.20 27.38
N ASN A 185 -3.67 -6.03 26.24
CA ASN A 185 -4.31 -6.19 24.95
C ASN A 185 -4.74 -7.64 24.70
N ILE A 186 -5.97 -7.82 24.25
CA ILE A 186 -6.49 -9.10 23.78
C ILE A 186 -6.33 -9.12 22.26
N TYR A 187 -5.41 -9.94 21.78
CA TYR A 187 -5.20 -10.14 20.36
C TYR A 187 -6.02 -11.30 19.82
N ASN A 188 -6.41 -11.23 18.56
CA ASN A 188 -7.01 -12.33 17.82
C ASN A 188 -5.91 -13.24 17.25
N ASN A 189 -6.30 -14.40 16.72
CA ASN A 189 -5.39 -15.40 16.16
C ASN A 189 -6.00 -16.11 14.94
N THR A 190 -6.74 -15.37 14.11
CA THR A 190 -7.42 -15.97 12.96
C THR A 190 -7.05 -15.30 11.65
N VAL A 191 -7.13 -16.07 10.58
CA VAL A 191 -7.17 -15.59 9.19
C VAL A 191 -8.54 -15.91 8.63
N SER A 192 -9.28 -14.90 8.20
CA SER A 192 -10.57 -15.05 7.50
C SER A 192 -10.34 -15.47 6.06
N VAL A 193 -11.16 -16.38 5.55
CA VAL A 193 -11.17 -16.83 4.16
C VAL A 193 -12.45 -16.35 3.49
N VAL A 194 -12.33 -15.43 2.55
CA VAL A 194 -13.45 -14.83 1.81
C VAL A 194 -13.48 -15.36 0.38
N ASP A 195 -14.57 -15.99 -0.04
CA ASP A 195 -14.80 -16.35 -1.44
C ASP A 195 -15.11 -15.08 -2.25
N LEU A 196 -14.30 -14.78 -3.28
CA LEU A 196 -14.42 -13.55 -4.06
C LEU A 196 -15.59 -13.56 -5.04
N SER A 197 -16.10 -14.74 -5.39
CA SER A 197 -17.26 -14.87 -6.31
C SER A 197 -18.56 -14.50 -5.63
N THR A 198 -18.73 -14.88 -4.36
CA THR A 198 -19.88 -14.55 -3.52
C THR A 198 -19.64 -13.32 -2.66
N PHE A 199 -18.39 -12.91 -2.55
CA PHE A 199 -17.89 -11.85 -1.66
C PHE A 199 -18.38 -12.02 -0.23
N SER A 200 -18.18 -13.22 0.31
CA SER A 200 -18.58 -13.59 1.68
C SER A 200 -17.52 -14.45 2.37
N GLU A 201 -17.35 -14.27 3.68
CA GLU A 201 -16.50 -15.13 4.48
C GLU A 201 -17.08 -16.56 4.50
N THR A 202 -16.22 -17.54 4.22
CA THR A 202 -16.60 -18.97 4.18
C THR A 202 -16.04 -19.78 5.32
N SER A 203 -14.90 -19.35 5.87
CA SER A 203 -14.24 -20.03 7.00
C SER A 203 -13.19 -19.12 7.62
N THR A 204 -12.66 -19.58 8.76
CA THR A 204 -11.49 -18.98 9.44
C THR A 204 -10.45 -20.06 9.69
N VAL A 205 -9.17 -19.68 9.66
CA VAL A 205 -8.03 -20.54 10.02
C VAL A 205 -7.40 -19.99 11.26
N THR A 206 -7.14 -20.83 12.25
CA THR A 206 -6.44 -20.44 13.48
C THR A 206 -4.94 -20.44 13.21
N VAL A 207 -4.28 -19.34 13.56
CA VAL A 207 -2.84 -19.10 13.44
C VAL A 207 -2.28 -18.63 14.78
N ASN A 208 -1.02 -18.19 14.83
CA ASN A 208 -0.46 -17.59 16.03
C ASN A 208 -1.12 -16.23 16.35
N THR A 209 -0.97 -15.79 17.58
CA THR A 209 -1.57 -14.55 18.12
C THR A 209 -1.09 -13.30 17.38
N ASN A 210 -2.02 -12.36 17.14
CA ASN A 210 -1.78 -11.06 16.53
C ASN A 210 -1.22 -11.18 15.09
N PRO A 211 -1.93 -11.86 14.16
CA PRO A 211 -1.52 -11.94 12.77
C PRO A 211 -1.56 -10.54 12.14
N LYS A 212 -0.46 -10.17 11.46
CA LYS A 212 -0.25 -8.84 10.88
C LYS A 212 -0.25 -8.89 9.36
N ASP A 213 0.71 -9.57 8.76
CA ASP A 213 0.86 -9.61 7.31
C ASP A 213 0.52 -10.99 6.75
N VAL A 214 -0.02 -10.99 5.53
CA VAL A 214 -0.36 -12.19 4.77
C VAL A 214 0.18 -12.06 3.36
N CYS A 215 0.89 -13.09 2.88
CA CYS A 215 1.37 -13.20 1.52
C CYS A 215 0.95 -14.54 0.89
N ALA A 216 0.47 -14.51 -0.33
CA ALA A 216 0.26 -15.71 -1.14
C ALA A 216 1.52 -15.97 -1.97
N PHE A 217 2.20 -17.08 -1.74
CA PHE A 217 3.43 -17.41 -2.40
C PHE A 217 3.59 -18.92 -2.54
N ASP A 218 4.00 -19.36 -3.72
CA ASP A 218 4.33 -20.77 -4.05
C ASP A 218 3.25 -21.79 -3.63
N GLY A 219 1.98 -21.44 -3.85
CA GLY A 219 0.83 -22.30 -3.53
C GLY A 219 0.42 -22.31 -2.06
N TYR A 220 1.06 -21.53 -1.19
CA TYR A 220 0.77 -21.40 0.23
C TYR A 220 0.39 -19.96 0.60
N ILE A 221 -0.22 -19.82 1.77
CA ILE A 221 -0.50 -18.53 2.41
C ILE A 221 0.42 -18.40 3.60
N TYR A 222 1.31 -17.43 3.56
CA TYR A 222 2.23 -17.13 4.65
C TYR A 222 1.67 -16.03 5.53
N VAL A 223 1.81 -16.20 6.85
CA VAL A 223 1.27 -15.28 7.86
C VAL A 223 2.38 -14.95 8.85
N SER A 224 2.70 -13.66 9.01
CA SER A 224 3.49 -13.21 10.16
C SER A 224 2.56 -12.78 11.28
N SER A 225 2.83 -13.28 12.48
CA SER A 225 2.09 -12.95 13.71
C SER A 225 3.05 -12.36 14.73
N LEU A 226 2.66 -11.27 15.39
CA LEU A 226 3.55 -10.53 16.29
C LEU A 226 3.55 -11.04 17.72
N GLY A 227 2.72 -12.07 18.02
CA GLY A 227 2.52 -12.53 19.37
C GLY A 227 1.80 -11.51 20.25
N ASN A 228 1.96 -11.63 21.55
CA ASN A 228 1.32 -10.71 22.49
C ASN A 228 2.28 -9.74 23.19
N TYR A 229 3.53 -9.68 22.72
CA TYR A 229 4.62 -8.89 23.28
C TYR A 229 4.98 -9.23 24.75
N TYR A 230 4.58 -10.43 25.21
CA TYR A 230 4.83 -10.86 26.58
C TYR A 230 5.30 -12.33 26.67
N ASP A 231 4.41 -13.29 26.52
CA ASP A 231 4.71 -14.72 26.67
C ASP A 231 4.40 -15.56 25.42
N ILE A 232 3.72 -14.98 24.43
CA ILE A 232 3.51 -15.59 23.12
C ILE A 232 4.43 -14.90 22.13
N PRO A 233 5.47 -15.58 21.61
CA PRO A 233 6.41 -14.98 20.70
C PRO A 233 5.80 -14.72 19.32
N ALA A 234 6.45 -13.89 18.53
CA ALA A 234 6.18 -13.73 17.09
C ALA A 234 6.42 -15.07 16.38
N ALA A 235 5.71 -15.33 15.30
CA ALA A 235 5.84 -16.54 14.51
C ALA A 235 5.57 -16.28 13.02
N LEU A 236 6.31 -17.00 12.16
CA LEU A 236 5.98 -17.14 10.74
C LEU A 236 5.31 -18.51 10.54
N GLN A 237 4.16 -18.50 9.92
CA GLN A 237 3.41 -19.71 9.61
C GLN A 237 3.02 -19.77 8.16
N ARG A 238 2.90 -20.98 7.61
CA ARG A 238 2.28 -21.18 6.29
C ARG A 238 1.01 -22.01 6.43
N ILE A 239 0.00 -21.64 5.64
CA ILE A 239 -1.28 -22.33 5.52
C ILE A 239 -1.33 -23.01 4.16
N ASP A 240 -1.66 -24.28 4.12
CA ASP A 240 -2.05 -24.97 2.89
C ASP A 240 -3.51 -24.59 2.56
N PRO A 241 -3.77 -23.88 1.45
CA PRO A 241 -5.12 -23.38 1.15
C PRO A 241 -6.13 -24.50 0.83
N SER A 242 -5.67 -25.70 0.49
CA SER A 242 -6.53 -26.84 0.15
C SER A 242 -7.03 -27.58 1.38
N SER A 243 -6.20 -27.69 2.43
CA SER A 243 -6.49 -28.45 3.66
C SER A 243 -6.71 -27.57 4.87
N SER A 244 -6.35 -26.29 4.80
CA SER A 244 -6.28 -25.36 5.93
C SER A 244 -5.28 -25.80 7.02
N THR A 245 -4.34 -26.68 6.67
CA THR A 245 -3.28 -27.09 7.60
C THR A 245 -2.29 -25.98 7.80
N VAL A 246 -1.94 -25.69 9.05
CA VAL A 246 -0.95 -24.66 9.43
C VAL A 246 0.34 -25.34 9.85
N ALA A 247 1.47 -24.84 9.37
CA ALA A 247 2.79 -25.28 9.75
C ALA A 247 3.67 -24.09 10.12
N ASP A 248 4.43 -24.21 11.21
CA ASP A 248 5.38 -23.19 11.64
C ASP A 248 6.63 -23.23 10.74
N ILE A 249 7.21 -22.06 10.52
CA ILE A 249 8.49 -21.87 9.85
C ILE A 249 9.46 -21.33 10.91
N ASP A 250 10.59 -22.01 11.05
CA ASP A 250 11.60 -21.69 12.04
C ASP A 250 12.36 -20.42 11.63
N ILE A 251 11.98 -19.31 12.21
CA ILE A 251 12.56 -17.99 12.00
C ILE A 251 12.24 -17.09 13.22
N ASP A 252 13.23 -16.37 13.71
CA ASP A 252 13.09 -15.51 14.86
C ASP A 252 12.46 -14.16 14.50
N VAL A 253 11.59 -13.66 15.36
CA VAL A 253 10.96 -12.32 15.34
C VAL A 253 10.47 -11.85 13.96
N PRO A 254 9.73 -12.66 13.18
CA PRO A 254 9.17 -12.24 11.90
C PRO A 254 8.19 -11.08 12.11
N TYR A 255 8.41 -9.99 11.38
CA TYR A 255 7.68 -8.74 11.57
C TYR A 255 6.81 -8.34 10.40
N ALA A 256 7.37 -8.34 9.18
CA ALA A 256 6.66 -7.92 7.97
C ALA A 256 7.01 -8.82 6.78
N LEU A 257 6.06 -8.97 5.87
CA LEU A 257 6.18 -9.79 4.67
C LEU A 257 6.04 -8.94 3.41
N ALA A 258 6.84 -9.29 2.40
CA ALA A 258 6.63 -8.81 1.05
C ALA A 258 6.87 -9.96 0.06
N CYS A 259 5.96 -10.16 -0.90
CA CYS A 259 6.13 -11.21 -1.91
C CYS A 259 5.82 -10.71 -3.32
N ASP A 260 6.44 -11.37 -4.27
CA ASP A 260 6.19 -11.17 -5.70
C ASP A 260 5.97 -12.49 -6.46
N GLY A 261 5.82 -13.11 -7.14
CA GLY A 261 5.67 -14.46 -7.71
C GLY A 261 6.97 -15.26 -7.75
N LYS A 262 8.12 -14.70 -7.30
CA LYS A 262 9.44 -15.38 -7.36
C LYS A 262 10.00 -15.67 -5.99
N ARG A 263 9.77 -14.80 -5.02
CA ARG A 263 10.26 -14.93 -3.65
C ARG A 263 9.28 -14.32 -2.63
N LEU A 264 9.42 -14.77 -1.42
CA LEU A 264 8.84 -14.16 -0.22
C LEU A 264 9.98 -13.64 0.64
N ALA A 265 10.03 -12.33 0.85
CA ALA A 265 10.96 -11.70 1.78
C ALA A 265 10.29 -11.51 3.14
N VAL A 266 10.99 -11.88 4.19
CA VAL A 266 10.56 -11.77 5.59
C VAL A 266 11.49 -10.79 6.31
N LEU A 267 10.98 -9.64 6.68
CA LEU A 267 11.68 -8.73 7.56
C LEU A 267 11.51 -9.22 8.99
N CYS A 268 12.62 -9.48 9.67
CA CYS A 268 12.67 -9.87 11.07
C CYS A 268 13.23 -8.71 11.88
N THR A 269 12.48 -8.25 12.86
CA THR A 269 12.87 -7.21 13.82
C THR A 269 11.91 -7.25 15.01
N GLY A 270 12.26 -6.62 16.11
CA GLY A 270 11.43 -6.61 17.31
C GLY A 270 12.20 -6.06 18.49
N TYR A 271 11.82 -6.48 19.68
CA TYR A 271 12.46 -6.06 20.93
C TYR A 271 12.96 -7.28 21.68
N ASP A 272 14.14 -7.16 22.29
CA ASP A 272 14.66 -8.17 23.24
C ASP A 272 13.91 -8.10 24.59
N ALA A 273 14.26 -8.98 25.50
CA ALA A 273 13.66 -9.04 26.83
C ALA A 273 13.87 -7.77 27.68
N ASN A 274 14.81 -6.91 27.28
CA ASN A 274 15.11 -5.63 27.94
C ASN A 274 14.50 -4.43 27.18
N TRP A 275 13.65 -4.69 26.18
CA TRP A 275 13.05 -3.69 25.30
C TRP A 275 14.07 -2.92 24.45
N ASN A 276 15.22 -3.48 24.16
CA ASN A 276 16.12 -2.94 23.15
C ASN A 276 15.66 -3.43 21.79
N LEU A 277 15.69 -2.52 20.81
CA LEU A 277 15.35 -2.88 19.42
C LEU A 277 16.40 -3.87 18.88
N ILE A 278 15.92 -4.96 18.30
CA ILE A 278 16.75 -5.94 17.60
C ILE A 278 17.02 -5.40 16.19
N PRO A 279 18.29 -5.25 15.76
CA PRO A 279 18.60 -4.85 14.38
C PRO A 279 17.93 -5.80 13.38
N GLY A 280 17.35 -5.21 12.34
CA GLY A 280 16.60 -5.97 11.35
C GLY A 280 17.47 -6.92 10.55
N CYS A 281 16.87 -8.02 10.10
CA CYS A 281 17.43 -8.89 9.07
C CYS A 281 16.33 -9.28 8.07
N ILE A 282 16.75 -9.70 6.89
CA ILE A 282 15.86 -10.17 5.84
C ILE A 282 16.19 -11.64 5.58
N TYR A 283 15.13 -12.47 5.58
CA TYR A 283 15.19 -13.82 5.04
C TYR A 283 14.38 -13.90 3.76
N ASP A 284 14.88 -14.68 2.80
CA ASP A 284 14.16 -15.01 1.58
C ASP A 284 13.72 -16.47 1.60
N ILE A 285 12.49 -16.71 1.13
CA ILE A 285 12.01 -18.04 0.75
C ILE A 285 11.80 -18.01 -0.76
N LYS A 286 12.58 -18.80 -1.50
CA LYS A 286 12.50 -18.89 -2.96
C LYS A 286 11.49 -19.95 -3.38
N SER A 287 10.90 -19.79 -4.57
CA SER A 287 9.96 -20.78 -5.10
C SER A 287 10.60 -22.16 -5.21
N GLY A 288 9.91 -23.19 -4.72
CA GLY A 288 10.40 -24.56 -4.65
C GLY A 288 11.31 -24.86 -3.45
N GLU A 289 11.61 -23.87 -2.61
CA GLU A 289 12.43 -24.02 -1.41
C GLU A 289 11.56 -23.98 -0.16
N ALA A 290 11.82 -24.85 0.82
CA ALA A 290 11.01 -24.96 2.02
C ALA A 290 11.59 -24.16 3.21
N ALA A 291 12.87 -23.84 3.19
CA ALA A 291 13.58 -23.19 4.28
C ALA A 291 13.91 -21.73 3.93
N PRO A 292 13.76 -20.80 4.89
CA PRO A 292 14.22 -19.44 4.70
C PRO A 292 15.77 -19.36 4.67
N GLU A 293 16.29 -18.54 3.78
CA GLU A 293 17.72 -18.23 3.69
C GLU A 293 17.96 -16.78 4.16
N LEU A 294 18.96 -16.58 5.02
CA LEU A 294 19.35 -15.23 5.46
C LEU A 294 19.94 -14.47 4.27
N LEU A 295 19.29 -13.39 3.87
CA LEU A 295 19.77 -12.51 2.80
C LEU A 295 20.74 -11.45 3.36
N CYS A 296 20.34 -10.72 4.38
CA CYS A 296 21.18 -9.71 5.04
C CYS A 296 20.74 -9.48 6.48
N SER A 297 21.60 -8.81 7.27
CA SER A 297 21.35 -8.50 8.67
C SER A 297 22.00 -7.18 9.10
N GLY A 298 21.69 -6.71 10.32
CA GLY A 298 22.28 -5.52 10.88
C GLY A 298 21.62 -4.21 10.44
N ILE A 299 20.35 -4.27 10.02
CA ILE A 299 19.58 -3.09 9.58
C ILE A 299 19.03 -2.36 10.82
N GLU A 300 19.65 -1.23 11.16
CA GLU A 300 19.21 -0.43 12.28
C GLU A 300 17.82 0.19 12.06
N ASN A 301 16.98 0.15 13.10
CA ASN A 301 15.63 0.72 13.08
C ASN A 301 14.74 0.21 11.94
N ALA A 302 14.90 -1.04 11.51
CA ALA A 302 14.08 -1.62 10.44
C ALA A 302 12.59 -1.57 10.80
N TYR A 303 11.77 -1.10 9.86
CA TYR A 303 10.35 -0.78 10.11
C TYR A 303 9.39 -1.39 9.07
N SER A 304 9.77 -1.39 7.81
CA SER A 304 8.94 -1.90 6.72
C SER A 304 9.78 -2.55 5.64
N ILE A 305 9.15 -3.42 4.84
CA ILE A 305 9.78 -4.03 3.66
C ILE A 305 8.85 -3.92 2.46
N SER A 306 9.42 -3.66 1.28
CA SER A 306 8.74 -3.70 -0.01
C SER A 306 9.68 -4.33 -1.04
N LEU A 307 9.14 -5.07 -2.00
CA LEU A 307 9.95 -5.60 -3.09
C LEU A 307 10.01 -4.61 -4.27
N GLY A 308 11.18 -4.50 -4.84
CA GLY A 308 11.46 -3.75 -6.05
C GLY A 308 11.60 -4.65 -7.27
N LYS A 309 12.13 -4.09 -8.35
CA LYS A 309 12.48 -4.81 -9.56
C LYS A 309 13.75 -5.64 -9.36
N ASP A 310 13.94 -6.61 -10.21
CA ASP A 310 15.18 -7.39 -10.33
C ASP A 310 15.62 -8.11 -9.05
N GLY A 311 14.69 -8.35 -8.12
CA GLY A 311 14.98 -8.99 -6.83
C GLY A 311 15.39 -8.02 -5.72
N ASP A 312 15.34 -6.71 -5.96
CA ASP A 312 15.62 -5.68 -4.96
C ASP A 312 14.65 -5.73 -3.77
N SER A 313 15.13 -5.33 -2.61
CA SER A 313 14.33 -5.06 -1.42
C SER A 313 14.50 -3.60 -1.01
N PHE A 314 13.41 -2.95 -0.61
CA PHE A 314 13.42 -1.64 0.03
C PHE A 314 13.04 -1.82 1.49
N VAL A 315 13.91 -1.41 2.41
CA VAL A 315 13.64 -1.43 3.84
C VAL A 315 13.47 -0.01 4.34
N GLY A 316 12.29 0.31 4.82
CA GLY A 316 12.04 1.56 5.54
C GLY A 316 12.61 1.48 6.96
N THR A 317 13.24 2.55 7.43
CA THR A 317 13.75 2.66 8.81
C THR A 317 13.04 3.77 9.56
N SER A 318 12.81 3.61 10.85
CA SER A 318 12.09 4.59 11.67
C SER A 318 12.54 4.56 13.13
N ASP A 319 12.66 5.76 13.71
CA ASP A 319 12.77 6.00 15.16
C ASP A 319 11.45 6.56 15.73
N TYR A 320 10.40 6.65 14.92
CA TYR A 320 9.10 7.24 15.21
C TYR A 320 9.11 8.77 15.52
N LEU A 321 10.24 9.42 15.47
CA LEU A 321 10.40 10.83 15.89
C LEU A 321 10.89 11.72 14.75
N THR A 322 11.80 11.20 13.92
CA THR A 322 12.44 11.95 12.86
C THR A 322 12.11 11.39 11.47
N GLU A 323 12.52 12.10 10.43
CA GLU A 323 12.43 11.59 9.06
C GLU A 323 13.17 10.26 8.95
N GLY A 324 12.52 9.25 8.40
CA GLY A 324 13.11 7.94 8.18
C GLY A 324 13.96 7.87 6.92
N LYS A 325 14.53 6.69 6.68
CA LYS A 325 15.26 6.36 5.44
C LYS A 325 14.64 5.15 4.77
N VAL A 326 14.95 4.98 3.50
CA VAL A 326 14.70 3.76 2.75
C VAL A 326 16.03 3.23 2.23
N ILE A 327 16.37 2.02 2.64
CA ILE A 327 17.58 1.32 2.23
C ILE A 327 17.21 0.41 1.07
N LEU A 328 17.97 0.50 -0.02
CA LEU A 328 17.86 -0.38 -1.19
C LEU A 328 18.90 -1.49 -1.06
N ILE A 329 18.44 -2.74 -1.09
CA ILE A 329 19.26 -3.96 -0.96
C ILE A 329 18.99 -4.80 -2.20
N ASP A 330 20.05 -5.31 -2.83
CA ASP A 330 19.94 -6.16 -4.02
C ASP A 330 19.55 -7.62 -3.71
N ALA A 331 19.47 -8.43 -4.74
CA ALA A 331 19.12 -9.85 -4.64
C ALA A 331 20.21 -10.70 -3.94
N GLU A 332 21.42 -10.21 -3.81
CA GLU A 332 22.55 -10.82 -3.13
C GLU A 332 22.68 -10.37 -1.67
N GLY A 333 21.88 -9.40 -1.22
CA GLY A 333 21.85 -8.88 0.14
C GLY A 333 22.79 -7.70 0.38
N GLU A 334 23.38 -7.14 -0.67
CA GLU A 334 24.27 -5.99 -0.57
C GLU A 334 23.46 -4.68 -0.60
N GLN A 335 23.80 -3.74 0.26
CA GLN A 335 23.18 -2.41 0.23
C GLN A 335 23.68 -1.62 -0.99
N LEU A 336 22.78 -1.32 -1.91
CA LEU A 336 23.07 -0.52 -3.10
C LEU A 336 22.98 0.99 -2.84
N ASP A 337 21.99 1.43 -2.09
CA ASP A 337 21.70 2.85 -1.88
C ASP A 337 20.92 3.09 -0.58
N SER A 338 20.80 4.35 -0.20
CA SER A 338 19.97 4.80 0.92
C SER A 338 19.37 6.18 0.62
N PHE A 339 18.04 6.27 0.71
CA PHE A 339 17.30 7.49 0.41
C PHE A 339 16.68 8.08 1.67
N GLU A 340 16.81 9.41 1.86
CA GLU A 340 16.01 10.11 2.85
C GLU A 340 14.53 10.06 2.46
N SER A 341 13.68 9.51 3.33
CA SER A 341 12.25 9.33 3.00
C SER A 341 11.47 10.65 2.98
N ARG A 342 12.04 11.71 3.58
CA ARG A 342 11.43 13.04 3.69
C ARG A 342 10.06 13.03 4.38
N GLY A 343 9.88 12.09 5.28
CA GLY A 343 8.71 11.93 6.15
C GLY A 343 8.98 10.94 7.26
N ILE A 344 8.05 10.82 8.18
CA ILE A 344 8.17 9.94 9.35
C ILE A 344 7.55 8.58 9.02
N ASN A 345 8.21 7.50 9.46
CA ASN A 345 7.70 6.13 9.32
C ASN A 345 7.47 5.73 7.85
N PRO A 346 8.50 5.58 7.01
CA PRO A 346 8.35 5.08 5.64
C PRO A 346 7.82 3.64 5.67
N ILE A 347 6.55 3.47 5.29
CA ILE A 347 5.82 2.20 5.46
C ILE A 347 5.68 1.39 4.20
N ARG A 348 5.68 2.04 3.03
CA ARG A 348 5.54 1.36 1.76
C ARG A 348 6.34 2.03 0.67
N VAL A 349 7.01 1.22 -0.14
CA VAL A 349 7.68 1.67 -1.36
C VAL A 349 7.00 1.05 -2.57
N VAL A 350 6.76 1.87 -3.60
CA VAL A 350 6.32 1.42 -4.92
C VAL A 350 7.42 1.75 -5.93
N ASP A 351 8.05 0.71 -6.45
CA ASP A 351 9.06 0.82 -7.50
C ASP A 351 8.39 0.92 -8.87
N ALA A 352 8.54 2.09 -9.50
CA ALA A 352 8.06 2.38 -10.84
C ALA A 352 9.19 2.79 -11.81
N ARG A 353 10.46 2.45 -11.44
CA ARG A 353 11.66 2.68 -12.27
C ARG A 353 11.56 2.03 -13.66
#